data_df36ed38c5827de086ecf791fd8aedf1
#
_entry.id   df36ed38c5827de086ecf791fd8aedf1
#
_cell.length_a   1.000
_cell.length_b   1.000
_cell.length_c   1.000
_cell.angle_alpha   90.00
_cell.angle_beta   90.00
_cell.angle_gamma   90.00
#
_symmetry.space_group_name_H-M   'P 1'
#
loop_
_entity.id
_entity.type
_entity.pdbx_description
1 polymer ?
#
loop_
_entity_poly.entity_id
_entity_poly.type
_entity_poly.pdbx_seq_one_letter_code
_entity_poly.pdbx_strand_id
1 'polypeptide(L)'
;ALRQQGYRCGHIGKWHLGDDEDGTGPLSQGFIWNVGGNRAGAPYSYFYPYCLPDKSKCHVGLEEGILGEYLTDRLTEEAVSFIKSHSEGPFFLHLSHHAVHTVLQAPDSLINKYRNTTPGKYHKNPIYAAMIEKLDDSVGRICQVIKTLGIADRTIVIFYSDNGGSEPVTDNYPLNGGKGMPYEGGSRVPLIIRWTGKIEGGIRSSVPITGADFYPTFVTLAQGKIPANLDGKDIFTLINNNETERDLFWHFPAYLESYLNGGRDFRAKPYSSIRSGDWKLIYHYEDKSMELFN
;
A
#
# COMPACT_ATOMS: atom_id res chain seq x y z
N ALA A 1 3.01 -11.81 -16.93
CA ALA A 1 1.94 -12.82 -16.74
C ALA A 1 0.58 -12.26 -17.18
N LEU A 2 -0.01 -11.25 -16.52
CA LEU A 2 -1.37 -10.72 -16.80
C LEU A 2 -1.53 -10.23 -18.26
N ARG A 3 -0.55 -9.52 -18.81
CA ARG A 3 -0.57 -9.10 -20.24
C ARG A 3 -0.68 -10.25 -21.22
N GLN A 4 -0.09 -11.40 -20.90
CA GLN A 4 -0.21 -12.63 -21.73
C GLN A 4 -1.63 -13.20 -21.73
N GLN A 5 -2.43 -12.84 -20.73
CA GLN A 5 -3.85 -13.16 -20.59
C GLN A 5 -4.77 -12.02 -21.09
N GLY A 6 -4.22 -11.07 -21.86
CA GLY A 6 -4.98 -9.98 -22.47
C GLY A 6 -5.28 -8.79 -21.56
N TYR A 7 -4.76 -8.76 -20.34
CA TYR A 7 -4.99 -7.64 -19.41
C TYR A 7 -4.26 -6.36 -19.85
N ARG A 8 -4.95 -5.24 -19.74
CA ARG A 8 -4.35 -3.90 -19.79
C ARG A 8 -3.87 -3.53 -18.39
N CYS A 9 -2.55 -3.36 -18.22
CA CYS A 9 -1.95 -3.14 -16.92
C CYS A 9 -1.54 -1.67 -16.74
N GLY A 10 -2.13 -0.95 -15.78
CA GLY A 10 -1.81 0.43 -15.43
C GLY A 10 -1.16 0.52 -14.06
N HIS A 11 -0.17 1.42 -13.93
CA HIS A 11 0.42 1.84 -12.66
C HIS A 11 0.18 3.34 -12.47
N ILE A 12 -0.31 3.72 -11.29
CA ILE A 12 -0.57 5.11 -10.93
C ILE A 12 -0.10 5.35 -9.48
N GLY A 13 0.77 6.33 -9.29
CA GLY A 13 1.29 6.73 -7.99
C GLY A 13 2.67 6.17 -7.68
N LYS A 14 2.95 5.89 -6.42
CA LYS A 14 4.27 5.49 -5.92
C LYS A 14 4.76 4.16 -6.52
N TRP A 15 5.99 4.16 -7.04
CA TRP A 15 6.68 2.94 -7.49
C TRP A 15 7.84 2.56 -6.57
N HIS A 16 8.82 3.45 -6.38
CA HIS A 16 9.97 3.32 -5.45
C HIS A 16 10.95 2.18 -5.80
N LEU A 17 10.91 1.66 -7.03
CA LEU A 17 11.77 0.56 -7.48
C LEU A 17 12.70 0.95 -8.63
N GLY A 18 12.71 2.22 -9.02
CA GLY A 18 13.52 2.80 -10.07
C GLY A 18 12.75 3.57 -11.11
N ASP A 19 13.38 3.86 -12.24
CA ASP A 19 12.83 4.68 -13.32
C ASP A 19 12.77 3.89 -14.63
N ASP A 20 11.92 4.32 -15.57
CA ASP A 20 11.78 3.66 -16.87
C ASP A 20 13.05 3.80 -17.72
N GLU A 21 13.83 4.88 -17.52
CA GLU A 21 15.12 5.16 -18.20
C GLU A 21 16.22 4.14 -17.86
N ASP A 22 16.22 3.60 -16.64
CA ASP A 22 17.17 2.57 -16.21
C ASP A 22 16.62 1.14 -16.34
N GLY A 23 15.45 0.98 -16.93
CA GLY A 23 14.82 -0.32 -17.16
C GLY A 23 14.15 -0.94 -15.92
N THR A 24 13.98 -0.17 -14.85
CA THR A 24 13.40 -0.64 -13.58
C THR A 24 12.07 0.03 -13.24
N GLY A 25 11.61 1.00 -14.03
CA GLY A 25 10.35 1.68 -13.89
C GLY A 25 9.13 0.84 -14.33
N PRO A 26 7.91 1.32 -14.08
CA PRO A 26 6.69 0.57 -14.33
C PRO A 26 6.53 0.07 -15.77
N LEU A 27 6.82 0.91 -16.77
CA LEU A 27 6.65 0.53 -18.19
C LEU A 27 7.62 -0.61 -18.54
N SER A 28 8.84 -0.57 -18.02
CA SER A 28 9.85 -1.61 -18.21
C SER A 28 9.46 -2.93 -17.52
N GLN A 29 8.63 -2.86 -16.47
CA GLN A 29 8.15 -4.03 -15.71
C GLN A 29 6.81 -4.58 -16.22
N GLY A 30 6.35 -4.11 -17.38
CA GLY A 30 5.21 -4.68 -18.10
C GLY A 30 3.89 -3.95 -17.91
N PHE A 31 3.86 -2.79 -17.28
CA PHE A 31 2.73 -1.88 -17.36
C PHE A 31 2.73 -1.15 -18.72
N ILE A 32 1.56 -0.76 -19.18
CA ILE A 32 1.39 0.01 -20.44
C ILE A 32 1.01 1.46 -20.15
N TRP A 33 0.77 1.78 -18.89
CA TRP A 33 0.36 3.08 -18.41
C TRP A 33 1.09 3.37 -17.10
N ASN A 34 1.75 4.51 -17.00
CA ASN A 34 2.44 4.96 -15.79
C ASN A 34 2.16 6.45 -15.57
N VAL A 35 1.65 6.79 -14.39
CA VAL A 35 1.46 8.18 -13.95
C VAL A 35 2.03 8.32 -12.55
N GLY A 36 3.06 9.13 -12.38
CA GLY A 36 3.68 9.41 -11.08
C GLY A 36 4.62 8.33 -10.55
N GLY A 37 4.73 7.17 -11.23
CA GLY A 37 5.59 6.08 -10.80
C GLY A 37 7.04 6.28 -11.22
N ASN A 38 7.94 6.44 -10.24
CA ASN A 38 9.37 6.59 -10.41
C ASN A 38 10.12 6.09 -9.15
N ARG A 39 11.43 6.33 -9.07
CA ARG A 39 12.27 5.95 -7.92
C ARG A 39 11.95 6.68 -6.61
N ALA A 40 11.12 7.73 -6.61
CA ALA A 40 10.81 8.48 -5.41
C ALA A 40 9.96 7.66 -4.43
N GLY A 41 10.47 7.49 -3.21
CA GLY A 41 9.80 6.72 -2.15
C GLY A 41 8.79 7.54 -1.32
N ALA A 42 8.77 8.86 -1.50
CA ALA A 42 7.87 9.79 -0.81
C ALA A 42 7.45 10.91 -1.75
N PRO A 43 6.30 11.54 -1.54
CA PRO A 43 5.92 12.71 -2.33
C PRO A 43 6.80 13.90 -1.96
N TYR A 44 7.17 14.70 -2.93
CA TYR A 44 7.86 15.97 -2.68
C TYR A 44 6.90 17.02 -2.11
N SER A 45 5.64 17.00 -2.54
CA SER A 45 4.53 17.78 -2.03
C SER A 45 3.21 17.04 -2.35
N TYR A 46 2.20 17.21 -1.49
CA TYR A 46 0.84 16.76 -1.78
C TYR A 46 0.01 17.80 -2.55
N PHE A 47 0.57 18.98 -2.80
CA PHE A 47 -0.10 20.00 -3.59
C PHE A 47 0.68 20.30 -4.87
N TYR A 48 -0.07 20.55 -5.95
CA TYR A 48 0.51 20.97 -7.22
C TYR A 48 1.42 22.22 -7.02
N PRO A 49 2.63 22.23 -7.60
CA PRO A 49 3.12 21.38 -8.72
C PRO A 49 3.76 20.04 -8.28
N TYR A 50 3.53 19.54 -7.09
CA TYR A 50 4.06 18.28 -6.56
C TYR A 50 5.58 18.20 -6.54
N CYS A 51 6.21 19.33 -6.33
CA CYS A 51 7.66 19.52 -6.34
C CYS A 51 8.18 19.91 -4.96
N LEU A 52 9.50 19.82 -4.78
CA LEU A 52 10.17 20.54 -3.71
C LEU A 52 9.98 22.08 -3.89
N PRO A 53 10.08 22.87 -2.80
CA PRO A 53 9.89 24.33 -2.87
C PRO A 53 10.80 25.02 -3.90
N ASP A 54 12.03 24.56 -4.08
CA ASP A 54 13.00 25.06 -5.06
C ASP A 54 12.80 24.50 -6.47
N LYS A 55 11.79 23.65 -6.67
CA LYS A 55 11.49 22.95 -7.92
C LYS A 55 12.62 22.06 -8.47
N SER A 56 13.60 21.73 -7.66
CA SER A 56 14.72 20.86 -8.06
C SER A 56 14.29 19.44 -8.35
N LYS A 57 13.18 18.97 -7.74
CA LYS A 57 12.58 17.65 -7.96
C LYS A 57 11.06 17.74 -7.98
N CYS A 58 10.46 17.11 -8.98
CA CYS A 58 9.01 17.02 -9.18
C CYS A 58 8.61 15.58 -9.48
N HIS A 59 7.33 15.24 -9.31
CA HIS A 59 6.80 13.97 -9.77
C HIS A 59 6.67 13.96 -11.29
N VAL A 60 7.21 12.92 -11.90
CA VAL A 60 7.14 12.69 -13.36
C VAL A 60 5.73 12.24 -13.74
N GLY A 61 5.23 12.74 -14.88
CA GLY A 61 3.90 12.43 -15.40
C GLY A 61 2.75 13.18 -14.70
N LEU A 62 3.10 14.21 -13.89
CA LEU A 62 2.15 15.07 -13.18
C LEU A 62 2.50 16.55 -13.37
N GLU A 63 3.10 16.87 -14.53
CA GLU A 63 3.59 18.23 -14.85
C GLU A 63 2.45 19.23 -15.06
N GLU A 64 1.29 18.74 -15.53
CA GLU A 64 0.10 19.54 -15.73
C GLU A 64 -0.84 19.46 -14.52
N GLY A 65 -1.36 20.59 -14.07
CA GLY A 65 -2.27 20.68 -12.95
C GLY A 65 -2.61 22.13 -12.60
N ILE A 66 -3.44 22.32 -11.59
CA ILE A 66 -3.84 23.64 -11.11
C ILE A 66 -3.38 23.86 -9.65
N LEU A 67 -3.06 25.11 -9.32
CA LEU A 67 -2.66 25.46 -7.96
C LEU A 67 -3.74 25.04 -6.94
N GLY A 68 -3.31 24.36 -5.89
CA GLY A 68 -4.20 23.81 -4.86
C GLY A 68 -4.74 22.43 -5.14
N GLU A 69 -4.49 21.85 -6.32
CA GLU A 69 -4.83 20.46 -6.62
C GLU A 69 -4.08 19.51 -5.66
N TYR A 70 -4.82 18.55 -5.09
CA TYR A 70 -4.28 17.63 -4.10
C TYR A 70 -3.89 16.31 -4.73
N LEU A 71 -2.70 15.81 -4.44
CA LEU A 71 -2.09 14.64 -5.10
C LEU A 71 -2.97 13.39 -5.05
N THR A 72 -3.59 13.10 -3.90
CA THR A 72 -4.47 11.93 -3.77
C THR A 72 -5.68 12.04 -4.69
N ASP A 73 -6.25 13.24 -4.84
CA ASP A 73 -7.37 13.49 -5.75
C ASP A 73 -6.92 13.34 -7.21
N ARG A 74 -5.77 13.91 -7.56
CA ARG A 74 -5.20 13.80 -8.91
C ARG A 74 -4.95 12.35 -9.31
N LEU A 75 -4.31 11.55 -8.46
CA LEU A 75 -4.07 10.12 -8.73
C LEU A 75 -5.39 9.35 -8.85
N THR A 76 -6.42 9.76 -8.10
CA THR A 76 -7.77 9.19 -8.20
C THR A 76 -8.42 9.49 -9.56
N GLU A 77 -8.27 10.72 -10.08
CA GLU A 77 -8.77 11.09 -11.42
C GLU A 77 -8.09 10.27 -12.51
N GLU A 78 -6.77 10.10 -12.43
CA GLU A 78 -6.02 9.27 -13.36
C GLU A 78 -6.50 7.80 -13.32
N ALA A 79 -6.75 7.28 -12.11
CA ALA A 79 -7.30 5.93 -11.92
C ALA A 79 -8.71 5.79 -12.51
N VAL A 80 -9.58 6.79 -12.29
CA VAL A 80 -10.93 6.84 -12.87
C VAL A 80 -10.86 6.87 -14.40
N SER A 81 -9.97 7.69 -14.95
CA SER A 81 -9.74 7.77 -16.41
C SER A 81 -9.28 6.43 -16.98
N PHE A 82 -8.30 5.79 -16.34
CA PHE A 82 -7.81 4.47 -16.73
C PHE A 82 -8.94 3.42 -16.71
N ILE A 83 -9.72 3.35 -15.62
CA ILE A 83 -10.83 2.39 -15.50
C ILE A 83 -11.87 2.60 -16.60
N LYS A 84 -12.29 3.85 -16.84
CA LYS A 84 -13.26 4.17 -17.89
C LYS A 84 -12.78 3.77 -19.28
N SER A 85 -11.51 4.03 -19.59
CA SER A 85 -10.91 3.74 -20.89
C SER A 85 -10.69 2.25 -21.15
N HIS A 86 -10.70 1.41 -20.09
CA HIS A 86 -10.42 -0.02 -20.20
C HIS A 86 -11.54 -0.93 -19.67
N SER A 87 -12.73 -0.36 -19.38
CA SER A 87 -13.87 -1.09 -18.80
C SER A 87 -14.46 -2.18 -19.68
N GLU A 88 -14.27 -2.12 -20.99
CA GLU A 88 -14.78 -3.10 -21.95
C GLU A 88 -13.99 -4.42 -21.99
N GLY A 89 -12.75 -4.42 -21.47
CA GLY A 89 -11.87 -5.58 -21.45
C GLY A 89 -11.24 -5.84 -20.08
N PRO A 90 -10.40 -6.89 -19.96
CA PRO A 90 -9.71 -7.16 -18.71
C PRO A 90 -8.63 -6.12 -18.46
N PHE A 91 -8.62 -5.58 -17.26
CA PHE A 91 -7.59 -4.64 -16.81
C PHE A 91 -7.05 -5.00 -15.43
N PHE A 92 -5.82 -4.56 -15.17
CA PHE A 92 -5.18 -4.55 -13.87
C PHE A 92 -4.68 -3.14 -13.57
N LEU A 93 -5.18 -2.54 -12.51
CA LEU A 93 -4.74 -1.23 -12.05
C LEU A 93 -4.05 -1.37 -10.70
N HIS A 94 -2.78 -0.99 -10.64
CA HIS A 94 -2.04 -0.77 -9.41
C HIS A 94 -2.08 0.72 -9.06
N LEU A 95 -3.07 1.10 -8.25
CA LEU A 95 -3.18 2.46 -7.71
C LEU A 95 -2.44 2.52 -6.37
N SER A 96 -1.22 3.01 -6.41
CA SER A 96 -0.32 3.09 -5.27
C SER A 96 -0.22 4.53 -4.76
N HIS A 97 -1.17 4.92 -3.91
CA HIS A 97 -1.16 6.27 -3.33
C HIS A 97 0.09 6.53 -2.50
N HIS A 98 0.63 7.75 -2.55
CA HIS A 98 1.62 8.20 -1.57
C HIS A 98 1.00 8.41 -0.18
N ALA A 99 -0.30 8.70 -0.11
CA ALA A 99 -1.02 8.85 1.14
C ALA A 99 -1.02 7.52 1.93
N VAL A 100 -0.69 7.57 3.20
CA VAL A 100 -0.56 8.75 4.07
C VAL A 100 0.90 8.98 4.51
N HIS A 101 1.86 8.83 3.59
CA HIS A 101 3.29 9.02 3.87
C HIS A 101 3.61 10.48 4.21
N THR A 102 4.67 10.72 4.95
CA THR A 102 5.25 12.07 5.11
C THR A 102 5.79 12.59 3.76
N VAL A 103 5.71 13.86 3.50
CA VAL A 103 5.38 15.05 4.30
C VAL A 103 3.88 15.08 4.61
N LEU A 104 3.48 15.48 5.84
CA LEU A 104 2.07 15.56 6.21
C LEU A 104 1.46 16.85 5.69
N GLN A 105 0.61 16.75 4.70
CA GLN A 105 -0.13 17.86 4.10
C GLN A 105 -1.54 17.40 3.74
N ALA A 106 -2.53 18.22 4.01
CA ALA A 106 -3.92 17.99 3.61
C ALA A 106 -4.64 19.33 3.41
N PRO A 107 -5.80 19.37 2.73
CA PRO A 107 -6.61 20.58 2.60
C PRO A 107 -6.97 21.19 3.96
N ASP A 108 -6.79 22.49 4.13
CA ASP A 108 -7.01 23.22 5.39
C ASP A 108 -8.42 23.02 5.96
N SER A 109 -9.43 22.91 5.10
CA SER A 109 -10.82 22.63 5.49
C SER A 109 -10.94 21.31 6.27
N LEU A 110 -10.27 20.25 5.81
CA LEU A 110 -10.26 18.95 6.49
C LEU A 110 -9.40 18.98 7.75
N ILE A 111 -8.25 19.64 7.71
CA ILE A 111 -7.42 19.80 8.91
C ILE A 111 -8.22 20.49 10.01
N ASN A 112 -8.97 21.56 9.67
CA ASN A 112 -9.81 22.30 10.62
C ASN A 112 -10.98 21.45 11.13
N LYS A 113 -11.58 20.59 10.27
CA LYS A 113 -12.59 19.61 10.70
C LYS A 113 -12.03 18.76 11.82
N TYR A 114 -10.84 18.17 11.64
CA TYR A 114 -10.25 17.26 12.63
C TYR A 114 -9.65 17.96 13.84
N ARG A 115 -9.21 19.23 13.73
CA ARG A 115 -8.83 20.04 14.89
C ARG A 115 -10.00 20.30 15.85
N ASN A 116 -11.22 20.39 15.30
CA ASN A 116 -12.45 20.61 16.05
C ASN A 116 -13.14 19.28 16.47
N THR A 117 -12.57 18.13 16.11
CA THR A 117 -13.07 16.81 16.49
C THR A 117 -12.32 16.34 17.74
N THR A 118 -13.03 15.77 18.72
CA THR A 118 -12.38 15.18 19.88
C THR A 118 -11.43 14.08 19.45
N PRO A 119 -10.14 14.18 19.78
CA PRO A 119 -9.16 13.17 19.35
C PRO A 119 -9.39 11.83 20.05
N GLY A 120 -9.07 10.75 19.37
CA GLY A 120 -9.01 9.43 19.97
C GLY A 120 -7.86 9.29 20.97
N LYS A 121 -7.91 8.23 21.79
CA LYS A 121 -6.87 7.95 22.78
C LYS A 121 -5.48 7.85 22.14
N TYR A 122 -5.37 7.20 20.99
CA TYR A 122 -4.12 6.85 20.32
C TYR A 122 -3.85 7.69 19.06
N HIS A 123 -4.90 8.16 18.38
CA HIS A 123 -4.81 8.92 17.14
C HIS A 123 -5.19 10.37 17.36
N LYS A 124 -4.21 11.28 17.32
CA LYS A 124 -4.39 12.68 17.72
C LYS A 124 -3.95 13.70 16.65
N ASN A 125 -3.36 13.23 15.54
CA ASN A 125 -2.84 14.12 14.50
C ASN A 125 -3.93 14.50 13.50
N PRO A 126 -4.41 15.76 13.49
CA PRO A 126 -5.50 16.20 12.62
C PRO A 126 -5.11 16.22 11.13
N ILE A 127 -3.83 16.43 10.81
CA ILE A 127 -3.37 16.42 9.42
C ILE A 127 -3.40 14.99 8.89
N TYR A 128 -2.91 14.04 9.68
CA TYR A 128 -2.92 12.62 9.32
C TYR A 128 -4.35 12.09 9.15
N ALA A 129 -5.27 12.49 10.03
CA ALA A 129 -6.69 12.15 9.91
C ALA A 129 -7.33 12.69 8.63
N ALA A 130 -7.00 13.95 8.27
CA ALA A 130 -7.44 14.56 7.02
C ALA A 130 -6.88 13.85 5.78
N MET A 131 -5.63 13.38 5.83
CA MET A 131 -5.02 12.56 4.76
C MET A 131 -5.72 11.21 4.60
N ILE A 132 -6.08 10.56 5.72
CA ILE A 132 -6.84 9.30 5.70
C ILE A 132 -8.23 9.51 5.09
N GLU A 133 -8.94 10.59 5.43
CA GLU A 133 -10.24 10.91 4.82
C GLU A 133 -10.10 11.05 3.30
N LYS A 134 -9.08 11.74 2.81
CA LYS A 134 -8.83 11.88 1.37
C LYS A 134 -8.54 10.53 0.69
N LEU A 135 -7.87 9.63 1.38
CA LEU A 135 -7.63 8.27 0.88
C LEU A 135 -8.93 7.46 0.84
N ASP A 136 -9.78 7.58 1.85
CA ASP A 136 -11.10 6.92 1.90
C ASP A 136 -12.02 7.44 0.80
N ASP A 137 -12.07 8.76 0.59
CA ASP A 137 -12.78 9.40 -0.53
C ASP A 137 -12.36 8.82 -1.88
N SER A 138 -11.04 8.62 -2.08
CA SER A 138 -10.50 8.00 -3.29
C SER A 138 -11.05 6.58 -3.50
N VAL A 139 -11.00 5.74 -2.47
CA VAL A 139 -11.54 4.37 -2.53
C VAL A 139 -13.04 4.39 -2.82
N GLY A 140 -13.78 5.26 -2.14
CA GLY A 140 -15.22 5.45 -2.38
C GLY A 140 -15.53 5.81 -3.82
N ARG A 141 -14.76 6.73 -4.39
CA ARG A 141 -14.91 7.19 -5.77
C ARG A 141 -14.60 6.09 -6.79
N ILE A 142 -13.52 5.33 -6.61
CA ILE A 142 -13.19 4.19 -7.45
C ILE A 142 -14.31 3.15 -7.43
N CYS A 143 -14.81 2.79 -6.24
CA CYS A 143 -15.92 1.86 -6.08
C CYS A 143 -17.20 2.37 -6.77
N GLN A 144 -17.47 3.67 -6.71
CA GLN A 144 -18.65 4.27 -7.37
C GLN A 144 -18.52 4.23 -8.89
N VAL A 145 -17.34 4.49 -9.46
CA VAL A 145 -17.10 4.40 -10.90
C VAL A 145 -17.30 2.97 -11.40
N ILE A 146 -16.71 1.97 -10.72
CA ILE A 146 -16.87 0.55 -11.03
C ILE A 146 -18.36 0.15 -11.05
N LYS A 147 -19.13 0.63 -10.05
CA LYS A 147 -20.57 0.40 -9.98
C LYS A 147 -21.32 1.07 -11.13
N THR A 148 -21.02 2.34 -11.43
CA THR A 148 -21.67 3.11 -12.50
C THR A 148 -21.44 2.53 -13.89
N LEU A 149 -20.25 1.96 -14.12
CA LEU A 149 -19.91 1.26 -15.36
C LEU A 149 -20.54 -0.15 -15.46
N GLY A 150 -21.20 -0.63 -14.41
CA GLY A 150 -21.83 -1.97 -14.41
C GLY A 150 -20.83 -3.13 -14.43
N ILE A 151 -19.61 -2.92 -13.92
CA ILE A 151 -18.53 -3.93 -13.91
C ILE A 151 -18.19 -4.46 -12.52
N ALA A 152 -19.01 -4.17 -11.50
CA ALA A 152 -18.71 -4.49 -10.11
C ALA A 152 -18.65 -6.00 -9.81
N ASP A 153 -19.43 -6.82 -10.51
CA ASP A 153 -19.49 -8.28 -10.37
C ASP A 153 -18.28 -9.00 -11.01
N ARG A 154 -17.58 -8.32 -11.91
CA ARG A 154 -16.38 -8.82 -12.60
C ARG A 154 -15.10 -8.07 -12.23
N THR A 155 -15.15 -7.22 -11.21
CA THR A 155 -13.99 -6.45 -10.72
C THR A 155 -13.72 -6.74 -9.25
N ILE A 156 -12.50 -7.15 -8.95
CA ILE A 156 -12.00 -7.28 -7.58
C ILE A 156 -11.35 -5.97 -7.20
N VAL A 157 -11.74 -5.42 -6.05
CA VAL A 157 -11.09 -4.27 -5.44
C VAL A 157 -10.36 -4.73 -4.18
N ILE A 158 -9.07 -4.47 -4.12
CA ILE A 158 -8.21 -4.82 -3.00
C ILE A 158 -7.63 -3.54 -2.41
N PHE A 159 -7.84 -3.34 -1.11
CA PHE A 159 -7.16 -2.31 -0.34
C PHE A 159 -6.11 -2.99 0.56
N TYR A 160 -4.86 -2.55 0.47
CA TYR A 160 -3.74 -3.12 1.20
C TYR A 160 -2.70 -2.04 1.51
N SER A 161 -2.13 -2.05 2.72
CA SER A 161 -1.04 -1.16 3.09
C SER A 161 0.31 -1.85 2.89
N ASP A 162 1.34 -1.08 2.53
CA ASP A 162 2.70 -1.58 2.31
C ASP A 162 3.43 -1.90 3.61
N ASN A 163 3.13 -1.18 4.70
CA ASN A 163 3.70 -1.36 6.03
C ASN A 163 2.81 -0.74 7.11
N GLY A 164 3.14 -0.99 8.35
CA GLY A 164 2.47 -0.38 9.50
C GLY A 164 2.71 1.11 9.63
N GLY A 165 1.94 1.76 10.48
CA GLY A 165 2.02 3.19 10.73
C GLY A 165 3.39 3.63 11.25
N SER A 166 3.80 4.82 10.84
CA SER A 166 5.09 5.41 11.26
C SER A 166 4.94 6.13 12.60
N GLU A 167 5.63 5.68 13.63
CA GLU A 167 5.88 6.47 14.81
C GLU A 167 6.82 7.65 14.46
N PRO A 168 6.65 8.84 14.92
CA PRO A 168 5.68 9.41 15.88
C PRO A 168 4.43 10.00 15.22
N VAL A 169 4.11 9.67 13.96
CA VAL A 169 2.97 10.24 13.23
C VAL A 169 1.65 9.66 13.70
N THR A 170 1.64 8.34 13.92
CA THR A 170 0.46 7.58 14.36
C THR A 170 0.86 6.49 15.35
N ASP A 171 -0.13 5.91 16.00
CA ASP A 171 0.01 4.81 16.95
C ASP A 171 -0.55 3.52 16.32
N ASN A 172 0.13 2.40 16.52
CA ASN A 172 -0.30 1.09 16.01
C ASN A 172 -0.98 0.23 17.09
N TYR A 173 -1.24 0.79 18.29
CA TYR A 173 -1.88 0.06 19.37
C TYR A 173 -3.15 -0.70 18.90
N PRO A 174 -3.37 -1.97 19.30
CA PRO A 174 -2.64 -2.72 20.33
C PRO A 174 -1.35 -3.43 19.85
N LEU A 175 -0.95 -3.25 18.59
CA LEU A 175 0.25 -3.86 18.03
C LEU A 175 1.50 -3.08 18.48
N ASN A 176 2.57 -3.81 18.81
CA ASN A 176 3.83 -3.20 19.22
C ASN A 176 4.63 -2.69 18.02
N GLY A 177 5.32 -1.56 18.17
CA GLY A 177 6.18 -0.95 17.18
C GLY A 177 5.44 -0.36 15.97
N GLY A 178 6.18 -0.05 14.93
CA GLY A 178 5.66 0.58 13.72
C GLY A 178 6.54 0.34 12.50
N LYS A 179 6.38 1.16 11.48
CA LYS A 179 7.08 1.05 10.19
C LYS A 179 8.57 0.77 10.35
N GLY A 180 9.02 -0.34 9.76
CA GLY A 180 10.42 -0.76 9.72
C GLY A 180 10.88 -1.53 10.95
N MET A 181 10.03 -1.73 11.95
CA MET A 181 10.35 -2.53 13.14
C MET A 181 9.92 -3.99 12.95
N PRO A 182 10.56 -4.95 13.65
CA PRO A 182 10.26 -6.38 13.51
C PRO A 182 8.90 -6.80 14.08
N TYR A 183 8.27 -5.95 14.86
CA TYR A 183 7.03 -6.23 15.59
C TYR A 183 5.79 -6.18 14.69
N GLU A 184 4.66 -6.64 15.22
CA GLU A 184 3.39 -6.69 14.48
C GLU A 184 2.92 -5.31 14.00
N GLY A 185 3.16 -4.23 14.77
CA GLY A 185 2.84 -2.87 14.35
C GLY A 185 3.59 -2.40 13.10
N GLY A 186 4.73 -3.03 12.76
CA GLY A 186 5.48 -2.76 11.53
C GLY A 186 5.02 -3.58 10.32
N SER A 187 4.50 -4.79 10.54
CA SER A 187 4.26 -5.78 9.48
C SER A 187 2.80 -6.20 9.31
N ARG A 188 1.96 -6.10 10.36
CA ARG A 188 0.55 -6.47 10.31
C ARG A 188 -0.30 -5.27 9.90
N VAL A 189 -0.86 -5.33 8.70
CA VAL A 189 -1.56 -4.23 8.05
C VAL A 189 -2.97 -4.62 7.63
N PRO A 190 -3.88 -3.65 7.40
CA PRO A 190 -5.21 -3.92 6.86
C PRO A 190 -5.13 -4.54 5.46
N LEU A 191 -5.93 -5.57 5.22
CA LEU A 191 -6.26 -6.10 3.91
C LEU A 191 -7.79 -6.18 3.80
N ILE A 192 -8.35 -5.54 2.79
CA ILE A 192 -9.79 -5.59 2.50
C ILE A 192 -9.97 -6.02 1.05
N ILE A 193 -10.77 -7.05 0.82
CA ILE A 193 -11.10 -7.54 -0.52
C ILE A 193 -12.59 -7.42 -0.75
N ARG A 194 -12.97 -6.80 -1.85
CA ARG A 194 -14.35 -6.67 -2.29
C ARG A 194 -14.51 -7.27 -3.68
N TRP A 195 -15.48 -8.19 -3.81
CA TRP A 195 -15.90 -8.74 -5.10
C TRP A 195 -17.41 -8.95 -5.08
N THR A 196 -18.13 -8.03 -5.68
CA THR A 196 -19.60 -7.99 -5.65
C THR A 196 -20.20 -9.27 -6.22
N GLY A 197 -21.10 -9.91 -5.47
CA GLY A 197 -21.77 -11.15 -5.87
C GLY A 197 -20.89 -12.42 -5.83
N LYS A 198 -19.63 -12.30 -5.39
CA LYS A 198 -18.70 -13.44 -5.25
C LYS A 198 -18.19 -13.63 -3.81
N ILE A 199 -17.99 -12.53 -3.10
CA ILE A 199 -17.60 -12.53 -1.68
C ILE A 199 -18.73 -11.90 -0.89
N GLU A 200 -19.20 -12.60 0.14
CA GLU A 200 -20.20 -12.09 1.06
C GLU A 200 -19.62 -10.93 1.88
N GLY A 201 -20.44 -9.89 2.12
CA GLY A 201 -20.02 -8.75 2.92
C GLY A 201 -19.91 -9.06 4.40
N GLY A 202 -18.95 -8.42 5.09
CA GLY A 202 -18.80 -8.53 6.55
C GLY A 202 -18.00 -9.75 7.03
N ILE A 203 -17.53 -10.62 6.14
CA ILE A 203 -16.66 -11.75 6.50
C ILE A 203 -15.33 -11.22 7.05
N ARG A 204 -14.83 -11.86 8.10
CA ARG A 204 -13.48 -11.66 8.63
C ARG A 204 -12.73 -12.97 8.61
N SER A 205 -11.45 -12.91 8.21
CA SER A 205 -10.53 -14.05 8.19
C SER A 205 -9.30 -13.75 9.04
N SER A 206 -8.82 -14.73 9.77
CA SER A 206 -7.55 -14.70 10.52
C SER A 206 -6.39 -15.33 9.75
N VAL A 207 -6.63 -15.82 8.53
CA VAL A 207 -5.59 -16.39 7.66
C VAL A 207 -4.55 -15.34 7.33
N PRO A 208 -3.26 -15.58 7.63
CA PRO A 208 -2.21 -14.61 7.34
C PRO A 208 -1.92 -14.54 5.85
N ILE A 209 -1.97 -13.33 5.29
CA ILE A 209 -1.71 -13.04 3.88
C ILE A 209 -0.50 -12.11 3.79
N THR A 210 0.34 -12.29 2.78
CA THR A 210 1.49 -11.42 2.50
C THR A 210 1.43 -10.85 1.09
N GLY A 211 2.27 -9.83 0.82
CA GLY A 211 2.39 -9.25 -0.52
C GLY A 211 2.78 -10.26 -1.60
N ALA A 212 3.54 -11.31 -1.24
CA ALA A 212 3.93 -12.38 -2.16
C ALA A 212 2.72 -13.19 -2.70
N ASP A 213 1.60 -13.21 -1.97
CA ASP A 213 0.41 -13.98 -2.32
C ASP A 213 -0.41 -13.36 -3.45
N PHE A 214 -0.24 -12.05 -3.69
CA PHE A 214 -0.99 -11.37 -4.77
C PHE A 214 -0.60 -11.88 -6.15
N TYR A 215 0.67 -12.17 -6.40
CA TYR A 215 1.09 -12.63 -7.72
C TYR A 215 0.42 -13.97 -8.13
N PRO A 216 0.55 -15.06 -7.38
CA PRO A 216 -0.15 -16.31 -7.72
C PRO A 216 -1.68 -16.14 -7.75
N THR A 217 -2.26 -15.33 -6.87
CA THR A 217 -3.70 -15.02 -6.87
C THR A 217 -4.13 -14.38 -8.18
N PHE A 218 -3.45 -13.31 -8.62
CA PHE A 218 -3.82 -12.63 -9.87
C PHE A 218 -3.61 -13.49 -11.09
N VAL A 219 -2.54 -14.30 -11.11
CA VAL A 219 -2.28 -15.23 -12.22
C VAL A 219 -3.36 -16.32 -12.29
N THR A 220 -3.77 -16.89 -11.14
CA THR A 220 -4.86 -17.86 -11.06
C THR A 220 -6.17 -17.28 -11.57
N LEU A 221 -6.56 -16.10 -11.08
CA LEU A 221 -7.79 -15.42 -11.50
C LEU A 221 -7.80 -15.09 -13.00
N ALA A 222 -6.64 -14.78 -13.56
CA ALA A 222 -6.47 -14.54 -14.99
C ALA A 222 -6.33 -15.81 -15.82
N GLN A 223 -6.45 -17.00 -15.22
CA GLN A 223 -6.27 -18.32 -15.87
C GLN A 223 -4.89 -18.49 -16.52
N GLY A 224 -3.89 -17.81 -15.94
CA GLY A 224 -2.51 -17.89 -16.37
C GLY A 224 -1.76 -19.09 -15.75
N LYS A 225 -0.58 -19.36 -16.30
CA LYS A 225 0.31 -20.40 -15.77
C LYS A 225 1.12 -19.85 -14.60
N ILE A 226 0.98 -20.43 -13.43
CA ILE A 226 1.79 -20.10 -12.26
C ILE A 226 3.18 -20.74 -12.42
N PRO A 227 4.27 -19.95 -12.25
CA PRO A 227 5.62 -20.49 -12.18
C PRO A 227 5.77 -21.46 -11.01
N ALA A 228 6.64 -22.46 -11.16
CA ALA A 228 7.08 -23.26 -10.02
C ALA A 228 7.96 -22.42 -9.07
N ASN A 229 8.04 -22.79 -7.80
CA ASN A 229 8.90 -22.18 -6.79
C ASN A 229 8.55 -20.72 -6.45
N LEU A 230 7.29 -20.47 -6.15
CA LEU A 230 6.84 -19.21 -5.54
C LEU A 230 6.72 -19.36 -4.02
N ASP A 231 7.14 -18.33 -3.29
CA ASP A 231 6.92 -18.26 -1.83
C ASP A 231 5.45 -17.94 -1.50
N GLY A 232 4.78 -17.17 -2.39
CA GLY A 232 3.37 -16.83 -2.25
C GLY A 232 2.42 -17.96 -2.65
N LYS A 233 1.22 -17.92 -2.08
CA LYS A 233 0.12 -18.84 -2.38
C LYS A 233 -1.12 -18.06 -2.81
N ASP A 234 -2.04 -18.69 -3.53
CA ASP A 234 -3.31 -18.07 -3.88
C ASP A 234 -4.15 -17.75 -2.64
N ILE A 235 -4.53 -16.49 -2.48
CA ILE A 235 -5.26 -15.95 -1.31
C ILE A 235 -6.59 -16.68 -1.11
N PHE A 236 -7.33 -16.95 -2.19
CA PHE A 236 -8.64 -17.59 -2.08
C PHE A 236 -8.49 -19.06 -1.66
N THR A 237 -7.47 -19.75 -2.13
CA THR A 237 -7.13 -21.10 -1.67
C THR A 237 -6.76 -21.10 -0.19
N LEU A 238 -5.92 -20.16 0.27
CA LEU A 238 -5.54 -20.03 1.68
C LEU A 238 -6.76 -19.81 2.58
N ILE A 239 -7.65 -18.91 2.20
CA ILE A 239 -8.86 -18.58 2.98
C ILE A 239 -9.83 -19.74 3.00
N ASN A 240 -10.09 -20.39 1.86
CA ASN A 240 -11.01 -21.52 1.75
C ASN A 240 -10.55 -22.74 2.55
N ASN A 241 -9.25 -22.97 2.61
CA ASN A 241 -8.64 -24.05 3.41
C ASN A 241 -8.44 -23.67 4.88
N ASN A 242 -8.72 -22.41 5.27
CA ASN A 242 -8.46 -21.87 6.61
C ASN A 242 -7.01 -22.09 7.08
N GLU A 243 -6.02 -21.82 6.23
CA GLU A 243 -4.59 -22.05 6.51
C GLU A 243 -4.03 -21.01 7.53
N THR A 244 -4.45 -21.13 8.79
CA THR A 244 -4.04 -20.19 9.86
C THR A 244 -2.64 -20.49 10.42
N GLU A 245 -2.17 -21.73 10.33
CA GLU A 245 -0.88 -22.22 10.85
C GLU A 245 0.30 -21.97 9.89
N ARG A 246 0.14 -21.07 8.95
CA ARG A 246 1.14 -20.77 7.94
C ARG A 246 2.36 -20.07 8.53
N ASP A 247 3.57 -20.54 8.18
CA ASP A 247 4.82 -19.89 8.53
C ASP A 247 5.12 -18.71 7.60
N LEU A 248 5.43 -17.57 8.19
CA LEU A 248 5.85 -16.36 7.49
C LEU A 248 7.21 -15.92 8.01
N PHE A 249 8.12 -15.56 7.09
CA PHE A 249 9.49 -15.20 7.39
C PHE A 249 9.81 -13.78 6.95
N TRP A 250 10.58 -13.06 7.77
CA TRP A 250 11.18 -11.78 7.45
C TRP A 250 12.66 -11.81 7.75
N HIS A 251 13.45 -11.25 6.86
CA HIS A 251 14.88 -11.06 7.03
C HIS A 251 15.24 -9.61 6.69
N PHE A 252 15.77 -8.90 7.66
CA PHE A 252 16.13 -7.49 7.51
C PHE A 252 17.58 -7.28 7.97
N PRO A 253 18.56 -7.39 7.05
CA PRO A 253 19.99 -7.34 7.36
C PRO A 253 20.56 -5.91 7.37
N ALA A 254 19.77 -4.92 7.79
CA ALA A 254 20.14 -3.52 7.72
C ALA A 254 19.83 -2.77 9.03
N TYR A 255 20.42 -1.59 9.16
CA TYR A 255 20.11 -0.63 10.22
C TYR A 255 19.13 0.41 9.69
N LEU A 256 18.08 0.68 10.45
CA LEU A 256 17.09 1.69 10.12
C LEU A 256 17.05 2.75 11.21
N GLU A 257 17.45 3.97 10.85
CA GLU A 257 17.55 5.09 11.77
C GLU A 257 16.21 5.41 12.45
N SER A 258 16.30 5.84 13.71
CA SER A 258 15.17 6.33 14.44
C SER A 258 14.71 7.70 13.90
N TYR A 259 13.40 7.92 13.89
CA TYR A 259 12.83 9.25 13.67
C TYR A 259 13.02 10.19 14.88
N LEU A 260 13.38 9.62 16.01
CA LEU A 260 13.65 10.32 17.27
C LEU A 260 15.16 10.54 17.40
N ASN A 261 15.55 11.49 18.24
CA ASN A 261 16.94 11.76 18.58
C ASN A 261 17.88 12.15 17.42
N GLY A 262 17.35 12.68 16.31
CA GLY A 262 18.16 13.16 15.19
C GLY A 262 19.04 12.08 14.56
N GLY A 263 18.55 10.84 14.48
CA GLY A 263 19.25 9.74 13.84
C GLY A 263 20.38 9.11 14.67
N ARG A 264 20.47 9.42 15.97
CA ARG A 264 21.51 8.87 16.85
C ARG A 264 21.24 7.45 17.34
N ASP A 265 20.09 6.92 17.02
CA ASP A 265 19.63 5.58 17.42
C ASP A 265 18.97 4.86 16.25
N PHE A 266 18.73 3.57 16.39
CA PHE A 266 18.10 2.74 15.37
C PHE A 266 16.73 2.27 15.85
N ARG A 267 15.68 2.41 15.00
CA ARG A 267 14.37 1.81 15.23
C ARG A 267 14.34 0.33 14.84
N ALA A 268 15.27 -0.10 13.98
CA ALA A 268 15.54 -1.50 13.70
C ALA A 268 17.04 -1.71 13.47
N LYS A 269 17.56 -2.78 14.05
CA LYS A 269 18.89 -3.35 13.80
C LYS A 269 18.71 -4.65 13.02
N PRO A 270 19.77 -5.24 12.44
CA PRO A 270 19.64 -6.48 11.69
C PRO A 270 18.91 -7.58 12.46
N TYR A 271 17.83 -8.11 11.88
CA TYR A 271 17.01 -9.17 12.48
C TYR A 271 16.50 -10.17 11.45
N SER A 272 16.11 -11.35 11.94
CA SER A 272 15.16 -12.24 11.28
C SER A 272 13.99 -12.51 12.19
N SER A 273 12.81 -12.72 11.62
CA SER A 273 11.66 -13.14 12.39
C SER A 273 10.83 -14.18 11.64
N ILE A 274 10.16 -15.02 12.42
CA ILE A 274 9.17 -15.98 11.94
C ILE A 274 7.86 -15.77 12.70
N ARG A 275 6.75 -15.83 11.98
CA ARG A 275 5.40 -16.01 12.54
C ARG A 275 4.91 -17.40 12.16
N SER A 276 4.53 -18.20 13.16
CA SER A 276 3.98 -19.54 13.00
C SER A 276 2.74 -19.66 13.89
N GLY A 277 1.57 -19.81 13.29
CA GLY A 277 0.30 -19.75 14.02
C GLY A 277 0.18 -18.45 14.82
N ASP A 278 -0.03 -18.58 16.13
CA ASP A 278 -0.13 -17.43 17.06
C ASP A 278 1.23 -16.94 17.59
N TRP A 279 2.30 -17.65 17.28
CA TRP A 279 3.63 -17.32 17.80
C TRP A 279 4.43 -16.47 16.81
N LYS A 280 5.21 -15.52 17.36
CA LYS A 280 6.22 -14.76 16.63
C LYS A 280 7.54 -14.77 17.38
N LEU A 281 8.59 -15.28 16.72
CA LEU A 281 9.96 -15.23 17.20
C LEU A 281 10.75 -14.18 16.41
N ILE A 282 11.50 -13.34 17.13
CA ILE A 282 12.44 -12.37 16.56
C ILE A 282 13.85 -12.72 17.04
N TYR A 283 14.79 -12.80 16.11
CA TYR A 283 16.22 -13.01 16.40
C TYR A 283 17.01 -11.77 16.00
N HIS A 284 17.72 -11.17 16.92
CA HIS A 284 18.57 -10.00 16.73
C HIS A 284 20.03 -10.43 16.49
N TYR A 285 20.61 -10.03 15.37
CA TYR A 285 21.94 -10.49 14.96
C TYR A 285 23.07 -9.85 15.75
N GLU A 286 22.90 -8.63 16.26
CA GLU A 286 23.93 -7.86 16.92
C GLU A 286 24.35 -8.48 18.27
N ASP A 287 23.38 -8.75 19.11
CA ASP A 287 23.57 -9.25 20.48
C ASP A 287 23.14 -10.72 20.64
N LYS A 288 22.64 -11.34 19.54
CA LYS A 288 22.14 -12.73 19.50
C LYS A 288 20.95 -12.97 20.45
N SER A 289 20.26 -11.91 20.83
CA SER A 289 19.05 -12.03 21.65
C SER A 289 17.85 -12.56 20.84
N MET A 290 16.89 -13.12 21.55
CA MET A 290 15.63 -13.61 20.98
C MET A 290 14.46 -13.09 21.80
N GLU A 291 13.40 -12.71 21.08
CA GLU A 291 12.12 -12.35 21.68
C GLU A 291 11.02 -13.27 21.14
N LEU A 292 10.20 -13.83 22.02
CA LEU A 292 9.09 -14.71 21.68
C LEU A 292 7.77 -14.10 22.16
N PHE A 293 6.82 -13.98 21.25
CA PHE A 293 5.48 -13.43 21.48
C PHE A 293 4.40 -14.46 21.11
N ASN A 294 3.26 -14.37 21.85
CA ASN A 294 2.04 -15.12 21.58
C ASN A 294 0.88 -14.12 21.41
#